data_6a2d51bcae5a1656dee8df649c41ef2f
#
_entry.id   6a2d51bcae5a1656dee8df649c41ef2f
#
_cell.length_a   1.000
_cell.length_b   1.000
_cell.length_c   1.000
_cell.angle_alpha   90.00
_cell.angle_beta   90.00
_cell.angle_gamma   90.00
#
_symmetry.space_group_name_H-M   'P 1'
#
loop_
_entity.id
_entity.type
_entity.pdbx_description
1 polymer ?
#
loop_
_entity_poly.entity_id
_entity_poly.type
_entity_poly.pdbx_seq_one_letter_code
_entity_poly.pdbx_strand_id
1 'polypeptide(L)'
;MKNKPTCYDVRGEIPEIYSGVPTFLGLPKVTEEEIDGHDVIVMGAPWEGICTTGSYTGCELGTKTIRSASIRYGGYLPEFDYDAFDYISAGDFGDAAHFPGDSAATFDSIEKKADAIFSRNKRSLCFGGDHSITIPMLRSLAKNFPGKRIGVVHFDAHLDNMPSFHDTEPLARCCPMHRA
;
A
#
# COMPACT_ATOMS: atom_id res chain seq x y z
N MET A 1 -22.38 9.06 8.10
CA MET A 1 -21.92 8.44 6.83
C MET A 1 -20.72 9.13 6.18
N LYS A 2 -20.10 10.15 6.80
CA LYS A 2 -18.96 10.88 6.20
C LYS A 2 -17.69 10.04 5.91
N ASN A 3 -17.59 8.83 6.42
CA ASN A 3 -16.38 8.01 6.34
C ASN A 3 -16.59 6.67 5.60
N LYS A 4 -17.75 6.46 5.00
CA LYS A 4 -18.01 5.24 4.23
C LYS A 4 -17.57 5.41 2.76
N PRO A 5 -17.16 4.33 2.09
CA PRO A 5 -16.90 4.35 0.66
C PRO A 5 -18.09 4.87 -0.15
N THR A 6 -17.83 5.52 -1.28
CA THR A 6 -18.88 6.10 -2.15
C THR A 6 -19.91 5.07 -2.65
N CYS A 7 -19.55 3.78 -2.70
CA CYS A 7 -20.49 2.71 -3.07
C CYS A 7 -21.66 2.56 -2.06
N TYR A 8 -21.53 3.10 -0.85
CA TYR A 8 -22.61 3.12 0.15
C TYR A 8 -23.60 4.26 -0.06
N ASP A 9 -23.20 5.28 -0.82
CA ASP A 9 -24.07 6.41 -1.17
C ASP A 9 -24.50 6.35 -2.63
N VAL A 10 -25.39 5.39 -2.91
CA VAL A 10 -25.92 5.16 -4.29
C VAL A 10 -26.77 6.31 -4.82
N ARG A 11 -27.06 7.33 -4.02
CA ARG A 11 -27.86 8.50 -4.39
C ARG A 11 -27.16 9.82 -4.09
N GLY A 12 -25.90 9.77 -3.67
CA GLY A 12 -25.07 10.95 -3.50
C GLY A 12 -24.86 11.69 -4.80
N GLU A 13 -24.40 12.91 -4.69
CA GLU A 13 -24.31 13.85 -5.82
C GLU A 13 -23.43 13.30 -6.95
N ILE A 14 -22.48 12.39 -6.67
CA ILE A 14 -21.73 11.69 -7.73
C ILE A 14 -21.12 10.39 -7.19
N PRO A 15 -21.63 9.25 -7.50
CA PRO A 15 -20.89 8.02 -7.36
C PRO A 15 -19.88 7.92 -8.52
N GLU A 16 -18.70 8.50 -8.38
CA GLU A 16 -17.60 8.34 -9.35
C GLU A 16 -16.99 6.93 -9.30
N ILE A 17 -17.70 5.98 -8.75
CA ILE A 17 -17.21 4.62 -8.58
C ILE A 17 -16.80 3.96 -9.91
N TYR A 18 -17.45 4.33 -11.00
CA TYR A 18 -17.17 3.80 -12.34
C TYR A 18 -16.53 4.82 -13.28
N SER A 19 -16.32 6.05 -12.83
CA SER A 19 -15.72 7.13 -13.62
C SER A 19 -14.49 7.70 -12.88
N GLY A 20 -13.61 8.36 -13.64
CA GLY A 20 -12.40 8.94 -13.05
C GLY A 20 -11.33 7.90 -12.67
N VAL A 21 -10.50 8.26 -11.70
CA VAL A 21 -9.43 7.40 -11.17
C VAL A 21 -9.96 6.63 -9.97
N PRO A 22 -10.04 5.30 -10.05
CA PRO A 22 -10.59 4.52 -8.95
C PRO A 22 -9.72 4.61 -7.70
N THR A 23 -10.38 4.78 -6.55
CA THR A 23 -9.79 4.53 -5.22
C THR A 23 -10.13 3.12 -4.77
N PHE A 24 -9.38 2.59 -3.80
CA PHE A 24 -9.66 1.27 -3.25
C PHE A 24 -11.05 1.23 -2.59
N LEU A 25 -11.90 0.30 -2.99
CA LEU A 25 -13.29 0.16 -2.52
C LEU A 25 -14.14 1.44 -2.68
N GLY A 26 -13.75 2.40 -3.51
CA GLY A 26 -14.40 3.71 -3.57
C GLY A 26 -14.20 4.56 -2.31
N LEU A 27 -13.15 4.34 -1.54
CA LEU A 27 -12.79 5.16 -0.38
C LEU A 27 -12.55 6.62 -0.77
N PRO A 28 -12.78 7.59 0.13
CA PRO A 28 -12.42 8.97 -0.12
C PRO A 28 -10.93 9.08 -0.44
N LYS A 29 -10.62 9.84 -1.49
CA LYS A 29 -9.25 10.27 -1.76
C LYS A 29 -8.84 11.28 -0.71
N VAL A 30 -7.69 11.08 -0.08
CA VAL A 30 -7.20 11.92 1.02
C VAL A 30 -5.88 12.60 0.67
N THR A 31 -5.72 13.82 1.14
CA THR A 31 -4.45 14.54 1.16
C THR A 31 -3.67 14.21 2.43
N GLU A 32 -2.44 14.71 2.54
CA GLU A 32 -1.64 14.48 3.73
C GLU A 32 -2.27 15.11 4.99
N GLU A 33 -2.91 16.26 4.85
CA GLU A 33 -3.57 16.98 5.95
C GLU A 33 -4.82 16.25 6.46
N GLU A 34 -5.42 15.41 5.62
CA GLU A 34 -6.64 14.68 5.95
C GLU A 34 -6.38 13.31 6.59
N ILE A 35 -5.12 12.85 6.62
CA ILE A 35 -4.74 11.55 7.18
C ILE A 35 -5.26 11.38 8.61
N ASP A 36 -5.21 12.42 9.43
CA ASP A 36 -5.61 12.35 10.84
C ASP A 36 -7.09 11.99 11.03
N GLY A 37 -7.92 12.27 10.06
CA GLY A 37 -9.35 11.92 10.06
C GLY A 37 -9.69 10.45 9.86
N HIS A 38 -8.68 9.59 9.63
CA HIS A 38 -8.86 8.18 9.30
C HIS A 38 -8.06 7.25 10.21
N ASP A 39 -8.52 6.00 10.37
CA ASP A 39 -7.83 4.95 11.14
C ASP A 39 -6.84 4.19 10.27
N VAL A 40 -7.21 3.98 9.00
CA VAL A 40 -6.44 3.21 8.02
C VAL A 40 -6.24 4.06 6.77
N ILE A 41 -5.01 4.11 6.29
CA ILE A 41 -4.64 4.81 5.07
C ILE A 41 -4.16 3.81 4.02
N VAL A 42 -4.85 3.80 2.89
CA VAL A 42 -4.43 3.03 1.71
C VAL A 42 -3.38 3.84 0.95
N MET A 43 -2.28 3.20 0.61
CA MET A 43 -1.27 3.75 -0.29
C MET A 43 -0.82 2.73 -1.32
N GLY A 44 -0.26 3.17 -2.41
CA GLY A 44 0.34 2.31 -3.41
C GLY A 44 1.85 2.56 -3.57
N ALA A 45 2.58 1.49 -3.86
CA ALA A 45 3.99 1.50 -4.18
C ALA A 45 4.20 0.83 -5.55
N PRO A 46 3.97 1.55 -6.68
CA PRO A 46 4.00 1.00 -8.02
C PRO A 46 5.45 0.81 -8.47
N TRP A 47 6.05 -0.31 -8.10
CA TRP A 47 7.44 -0.63 -8.37
C TRP A 47 7.62 -2.07 -8.85
N GLU A 48 8.45 -2.23 -9.87
CA GLU A 48 9.03 -3.52 -10.24
C GLU A 48 10.53 -3.35 -10.47
N GLY A 49 11.32 -4.01 -9.63
CA GLY A 49 12.76 -4.05 -9.73
C GLY A 49 13.26 -5.24 -10.56
N ILE A 50 14.52 -5.63 -10.33
CA ILE A 50 15.10 -6.80 -10.98
C ILE A 50 14.33 -8.05 -10.59
N CYS A 51 13.86 -8.76 -11.61
CA CYS A 51 13.10 -10.00 -11.45
C CYS A 51 14.04 -11.18 -11.33
N THR A 52 13.89 -11.97 -10.27
CA THR A 52 14.66 -13.22 -10.08
C THR A 52 14.39 -14.26 -11.15
N THR A 53 13.27 -14.16 -11.88
CA THR A 53 12.95 -15.04 -13.00
C THR A 53 13.48 -14.53 -14.35
N GLY A 54 14.09 -13.35 -14.37
CA GLY A 54 14.64 -12.73 -15.58
C GLY A 54 13.59 -12.14 -16.53
N SER A 55 12.31 -12.09 -16.14
CA SER A 55 11.24 -11.52 -16.96
C SER A 55 10.48 -10.41 -16.22
N TYR A 56 10.07 -9.40 -16.97
CA TYR A 56 9.15 -8.36 -16.52
C TYR A 56 7.76 -8.94 -16.30
N THR A 57 7.13 -8.60 -15.18
CA THR A 57 5.83 -9.17 -14.79
C THR A 57 4.70 -8.16 -14.70
N GLY A 58 5.00 -6.85 -14.75
CA GLY A 58 4.00 -5.79 -14.68
C GLY A 58 3.53 -5.51 -13.25
N CYS A 59 4.31 -5.88 -12.23
CA CYS A 59 3.94 -5.68 -10.82
C CYS A 59 3.67 -4.21 -10.49
N GLU A 60 4.33 -3.26 -11.14
CA GLU A 60 4.13 -1.82 -10.92
C GLU A 60 2.70 -1.36 -11.29
N LEU A 61 1.98 -2.15 -12.09
CA LEU A 61 0.56 -1.89 -12.38
C LEU A 61 -0.39 -2.43 -11.31
N GLY A 62 0.13 -3.20 -10.35
CA GLY A 62 -0.66 -3.86 -9.31
C GLY A 62 -1.52 -2.88 -8.52
N THR A 63 -0.99 -1.71 -8.17
CA THR A 63 -1.72 -0.69 -7.41
C THR A 63 -2.99 -0.22 -8.12
N LYS A 64 -2.93 -0.03 -9.44
CA LYS A 64 -4.07 0.37 -10.28
C LYS A 64 -5.06 -0.78 -10.46
N THR A 65 -4.53 -1.98 -10.71
CA THR A 65 -5.36 -3.17 -10.97
C THR A 65 -6.17 -3.55 -9.74
N ILE A 66 -5.55 -3.52 -8.53
CA ILE A 66 -6.23 -3.79 -7.26
C ILE A 66 -7.35 -2.78 -7.03
N ARG A 67 -7.10 -1.47 -7.20
CA ARG A 67 -8.13 -0.44 -7.04
C ARG A 67 -9.27 -0.63 -8.02
N SER A 68 -8.97 -0.87 -9.31
CA SER A 68 -9.99 -1.09 -10.33
C SER A 68 -10.84 -2.33 -10.05
N ALA A 69 -10.24 -3.40 -9.57
CA ALA A 69 -10.96 -4.62 -9.22
C ALA A 69 -11.82 -4.44 -7.96
N SER A 70 -11.37 -3.63 -7.01
CA SER A 70 -12.01 -3.44 -5.70
C SER A 70 -13.34 -2.71 -5.75
N ILE A 71 -13.62 -1.92 -6.79
CA ILE A 71 -14.85 -1.10 -6.90
C ILE A 71 -16.15 -1.91 -6.88
N ARG A 72 -16.06 -3.23 -7.07
CA ARG A 72 -17.21 -4.15 -7.02
C ARG A 72 -17.47 -4.72 -5.64
N TYR A 73 -16.65 -4.37 -4.66
CA TYR A 73 -16.72 -4.90 -3.30
C TYR A 73 -17.04 -3.77 -2.31
N GLY A 74 -17.59 -4.16 -1.16
CA GLY A 74 -17.81 -3.28 -0.02
C GLY A 74 -17.10 -3.80 1.23
N GLY A 75 -17.35 -3.17 2.36
CA GLY A 75 -16.82 -3.59 3.66
C GLY A 75 -17.62 -4.68 4.35
N TYR A 76 -18.80 -5.06 3.81
CA TYR A 76 -19.67 -6.04 4.42
C TYR A 76 -19.21 -7.47 4.15
N LEU A 77 -19.04 -8.25 5.22
CA LEU A 77 -18.67 -9.66 5.22
C LEU A 77 -19.88 -10.49 5.70
N PRO A 78 -20.65 -11.08 4.78
CA PRO A 78 -21.90 -11.76 5.12
C PRO A 78 -21.71 -12.96 6.04
N GLU A 79 -20.55 -13.64 5.98
CA GLU A 79 -20.23 -14.79 6.83
C GLU A 79 -20.18 -14.42 8.33
N PHE A 80 -19.95 -13.14 8.64
CA PHE A 80 -19.80 -12.64 10.00
C PHE A 80 -20.87 -11.62 10.38
N ASP A 81 -21.80 -11.31 9.46
CA ASP A 81 -22.76 -10.21 9.59
C ASP A 81 -22.08 -8.90 10.07
N TYR A 82 -20.99 -8.55 9.42
CA TYR A 82 -20.06 -7.50 9.83
C TYR A 82 -19.71 -6.58 8.66
N ASP A 83 -19.84 -5.28 8.87
CA ASP A 83 -19.32 -4.26 7.94
C ASP A 83 -18.11 -3.56 8.58
N ALA A 84 -16.96 -3.70 7.97
CA ALA A 84 -15.71 -3.09 8.46
C ALA A 84 -15.85 -1.57 8.64
N PHE A 85 -16.59 -0.90 7.76
CA PHE A 85 -16.76 0.56 7.79
C PHE A 85 -17.77 1.09 8.82
N ASP A 86 -18.39 0.22 9.60
CA ASP A 86 -19.10 0.62 10.81
C ASP A 86 -18.14 0.88 11.98
N TYR A 87 -16.92 0.32 11.92
CA TYR A 87 -15.95 0.33 13.02
C TYR A 87 -14.68 1.11 12.69
N ILE A 88 -14.27 1.18 11.41
CA ILE A 88 -13.05 1.87 10.98
C ILE A 88 -13.37 2.91 9.91
N SER A 89 -12.61 3.98 9.94
CA SER A 89 -12.55 4.97 8.88
C SER A 89 -11.30 4.73 8.04
N ALA A 90 -11.45 4.74 6.70
CA ALA A 90 -10.33 4.56 5.79
C ALA A 90 -10.32 5.60 4.68
N GLY A 91 -9.13 5.96 4.21
CA GLY A 91 -8.94 6.88 3.09
C GLY A 91 -7.84 6.38 2.14
N ASP A 92 -7.92 6.74 0.87
CA ASP A 92 -6.94 6.37 -0.15
C ASP A 92 -6.02 7.55 -0.45
N PHE A 93 -4.77 7.45 -0.02
CA PHE A 93 -3.73 8.47 -0.18
C PHE A 93 -3.02 8.40 -1.54
N GLY A 94 -3.43 7.46 -2.42
CA GLY A 94 -2.86 7.29 -3.75
C GLY A 94 -1.49 6.62 -3.74
N ASP A 95 -0.79 6.71 -4.87
CA ASP A 95 0.49 6.05 -5.08
C ASP A 95 1.69 6.94 -4.71
N ALA A 96 2.78 6.33 -4.27
CA ALA A 96 4.09 6.95 -4.21
C ALA A 96 4.60 7.25 -5.63
N ALA A 97 5.48 8.23 -5.78
CA ALA A 97 6.09 8.51 -7.07
C ALA A 97 7.02 7.37 -7.48
N HIS A 98 6.91 6.97 -8.74
CA HIS A 98 7.79 5.99 -9.36
C HIS A 98 8.75 6.69 -10.29
N PHE A 99 10.03 6.42 -10.14
CA PHE A 99 11.11 6.93 -10.97
C PHE A 99 11.70 5.78 -11.78
N PRO A 100 11.31 5.61 -13.05
CA PRO A 100 11.78 4.49 -13.86
C PRO A 100 13.30 4.42 -13.95
N GLY A 101 13.87 3.26 -13.63
CA GLY A 101 15.32 3.04 -13.63
C GLY A 101 16.07 3.57 -12.41
N ASP A 102 15.38 4.23 -11.46
CA ASP A 102 15.99 4.74 -10.22
C ASP A 102 15.27 4.11 -8.99
N SER A 103 15.84 2.99 -8.53
CA SER A 103 15.31 2.29 -7.36
C SER A 103 15.45 3.10 -6.09
N ALA A 104 16.56 3.83 -5.93
CA ALA A 104 16.80 4.63 -4.73
C ALA A 104 15.76 5.76 -4.61
N ALA A 105 15.58 6.57 -5.65
CA ALA A 105 14.59 7.64 -5.65
C ALA A 105 13.16 7.10 -5.47
N THR A 106 12.84 5.95 -6.05
CA THR A 106 11.52 5.32 -5.89
C THR A 106 11.32 4.85 -4.45
N PHE A 107 12.32 4.21 -3.84
CA PHE A 107 12.24 3.76 -2.45
C PHE A 107 12.14 4.92 -1.47
N ASP A 108 12.89 6.00 -1.69
CA ASP A 108 12.78 7.22 -0.90
C ASP A 108 11.37 7.84 -1.00
N SER A 109 10.76 7.79 -2.18
CA SER A 109 9.39 8.26 -2.37
C SER A 109 8.37 7.39 -1.62
N ILE A 110 8.54 6.06 -1.62
CA ILE A 110 7.68 5.13 -0.88
C ILE A 110 7.85 5.37 0.63
N GLU A 111 9.10 5.46 1.11
CA GLU A 111 9.40 5.72 2.52
C GLU A 111 8.80 7.05 2.98
N LYS A 112 8.97 8.13 2.22
CA LYS A 112 8.40 9.44 2.53
C LYS A 112 6.88 9.39 2.64
N LYS A 113 6.21 8.67 1.73
CA LYS A 113 4.75 8.53 1.76
C LYS A 113 4.30 7.70 2.96
N ALA A 114 5.03 6.65 3.31
CA ALA A 114 4.78 5.85 4.51
C ALA A 114 5.04 6.65 5.80
N ASP A 115 6.08 7.50 5.83
CA ASP A 115 6.38 8.40 6.95
C ASP A 115 5.20 9.34 7.27
N ALA A 116 4.55 9.88 6.25
CA ALA A 116 3.37 10.73 6.44
C ALA A 116 2.23 10.00 7.19
N ILE A 117 2.14 8.68 7.04
CA ILE A 117 1.14 7.85 7.70
C ILE A 117 1.61 7.45 9.11
N PHE A 118 2.82 6.88 9.22
CA PHE A 118 3.31 6.31 10.46
C PHE A 118 3.66 7.37 11.52
N SER A 119 4.13 8.56 11.11
CA SER A 119 4.38 9.69 12.03
C SER A 119 3.11 10.15 12.76
N ARG A 120 1.94 9.89 12.16
CA ARG A 120 0.61 10.17 12.75
C ARG A 120 0.03 8.97 13.50
N ASN A 121 0.83 7.92 13.72
CA ASN A 121 0.39 6.68 14.37
C ASN A 121 -0.82 6.02 13.70
N LYS A 122 -0.93 6.14 12.37
CA LYS A 122 -1.99 5.51 11.59
C LYS A 122 -1.53 4.19 11.02
N ARG A 123 -2.50 3.33 10.69
CA ARG A 123 -2.25 2.06 10.00
C ARG A 123 -2.15 2.29 8.49
N SER A 124 -1.20 1.64 7.85
CA SER A 124 -1.09 1.64 6.39
C SER A 124 -1.56 0.31 5.82
N LEU A 125 -2.34 0.37 4.74
CA LEU A 125 -2.57 -0.73 3.80
C LEU A 125 -1.85 -0.38 2.51
N CYS A 126 -0.68 -1.00 2.28
CA CYS A 126 0.15 -0.71 1.11
C CYS A 126 -0.07 -1.76 0.02
N PHE A 127 -0.42 -1.30 -1.18
CA PHE A 127 -0.46 -2.16 -2.36
C PHE A 127 0.86 -2.06 -3.12
N GLY A 128 1.45 -3.20 -3.45
CA GLY A 128 2.63 -3.25 -4.29
C GLY A 128 2.26 -3.35 -5.77
N GLY A 129 3.18 -3.38 -6.51
CA GLY A 129 4.56 -3.62 -6.82
C GLY A 129 5.07 -5.03 -6.42
N ASP A 130 6.33 -5.17 -6.61
CA ASP A 130 7.00 -6.39 -6.19
C ASP A 130 7.32 -6.37 -4.67
N HIS A 131 7.83 -7.50 -4.16
CA HIS A 131 8.06 -7.66 -2.73
C HIS A 131 9.11 -6.70 -2.14
N SER A 132 10.01 -6.14 -2.96
CA SER A 132 11.06 -5.22 -2.47
C SER A 132 10.51 -3.94 -1.85
N ILE A 133 9.25 -3.56 -2.13
CA ILE A 133 8.59 -2.41 -1.49
C ILE A 133 8.47 -2.56 0.03
N THR A 134 8.55 -3.78 0.56
CA THR A 134 8.57 -4.03 2.01
C THR A 134 9.77 -3.36 2.67
N ILE A 135 10.90 -3.20 1.96
CA ILE A 135 12.11 -2.56 2.51
C ILE A 135 11.85 -1.10 2.94
N PRO A 136 11.39 -0.18 2.06
CA PRO A 136 11.11 1.20 2.46
C PRO A 136 9.95 1.30 3.47
N MET A 137 8.96 0.40 3.42
CA MET A 137 7.87 0.36 4.40
C MET A 137 8.39 0.04 5.80
N LEU A 138 9.25 -0.97 5.95
CA LEU A 138 9.84 -1.32 7.25
C LEU A 138 10.84 -0.27 7.75
N ARG A 139 11.61 0.37 6.87
CA ARG A 139 12.47 1.51 7.23
C ARG A 139 11.66 2.65 7.82
N SER A 140 10.58 3.04 7.16
CA SER A 140 9.67 4.06 7.65
C SER A 140 9.05 3.67 8.99
N LEU A 141 8.61 2.42 9.14
CA LEU A 141 8.02 1.93 10.38
C LEU A 141 9.04 2.00 11.54
N ALA A 142 10.26 1.51 11.33
CA ALA A 142 11.32 1.53 12.34
C ALA A 142 11.70 2.97 12.75
N LYS A 143 11.76 3.88 11.79
CA LYS A 143 12.06 5.30 12.01
C LYS A 143 10.99 5.99 12.85
N ASN A 144 9.72 5.68 12.62
CA ASN A 144 8.60 6.34 13.31
C ASN A 144 8.25 5.71 14.66
N PHE A 145 8.77 4.50 14.96
CA PHE A 145 8.58 3.82 16.25
C PHE A 145 9.92 3.46 16.92
N PRO A 146 10.77 4.46 17.22
CA PRO A 146 12.09 4.20 17.77
C PRO A 146 12.01 3.47 19.12
N GLY A 147 12.88 2.48 19.30
CA GLY A 147 12.93 1.66 20.52
C GLY A 147 11.81 0.63 20.66
N LYS A 148 10.88 0.55 19.71
CA LYS A 148 9.89 -0.53 19.68
C LYS A 148 10.47 -1.75 18.96
N ARG A 149 10.14 -2.94 19.45
CA ARG A 149 10.41 -4.18 18.71
C ARG A 149 9.33 -4.35 17.66
N ILE A 150 9.73 -4.42 16.39
CA ILE A 150 8.85 -4.63 15.26
C ILE A 150 8.90 -6.12 14.93
N GLY A 151 7.74 -6.76 14.86
CA GLY A 151 7.59 -8.12 14.37
C GLY A 151 7.01 -8.10 12.96
N VAL A 152 7.49 -9.00 12.10
CA VAL A 152 6.95 -9.20 10.76
C VAL A 152 6.31 -10.60 10.70
N VAL A 153 5.08 -10.65 10.21
CA VAL A 153 4.43 -11.91 9.82
C VAL A 153 4.41 -11.94 8.30
N HIS A 154 5.10 -12.92 7.75
CA HIS A 154 5.34 -13.05 6.31
C HIS A 154 4.60 -14.25 5.75
N PHE A 155 3.61 -14.02 4.87
CA PHE A 155 2.88 -15.06 4.15
C PHE A 155 3.39 -15.11 2.71
N ASP A 156 4.30 -16.04 2.45
CA ASP A 156 4.96 -16.17 1.15
C ASP A 156 5.39 -17.62 0.92
N ALA A 157 5.55 -17.99 -0.35
CA ALA A 157 6.11 -19.29 -0.73
C ALA A 157 7.65 -19.36 -0.55
N HIS A 158 8.32 -18.21 -0.37
CA HIS A 158 9.77 -18.09 -0.26
C HIS A 158 10.15 -17.33 1.01
N LEU A 159 11.41 -17.44 1.41
CA LEU A 159 11.93 -16.74 2.61
C LEU A 159 12.32 -15.30 2.33
N ASP A 160 12.65 -14.97 1.11
CA ASP A 160 13.08 -13.65 0.62
C ASP A 160 14.13 -12.93 1.50
N ASN A 161 15.08 -13.72 2.04
CA ASN A 161 16.13 -13.25 2.94
C ASN A 161 17.54 -13.31 2.32
N MET A 162 17.62 -13.24 1.01
CA MET A 162 18.93 -13.16 0.33
C MET A 162 19.62 -11.82 0.64
N PRO A 163 20.94 -11.81 0.84
CA PRO A 163 21.68 -10.56 1.05
C PRO A 163 21.66 -9.65 -0.18
N SER A 164 21.65 -10.24 -1.38
CA SER A 164 21.56 -9.55 -2.67
C SER A 164 21.12 -10.52 -3.75
N PHE A 165 20.66 -9.97 -4.87
CA PHE A 165 20.48 -10.73 -6.11
C PHE A 165 21.74 -10.58 -6.97
N HIS A 166 22.33 -11.71 -7.39
CA HIS A 166 23.60 -11.77 -8.15
C HIS A 166 24.75 -10.95 -7.54
N ASP A 167 24.84 -10.88 -6.21
CA ASP A 167 25.86 -10.14 -5.45
C ASP A 167 25.93 -8.62 -5.73
N THR A 168 24.99 -8.08 -6.51
CA THR A 168 25.02 -6.70 -6.97
C THR A 168 23.78 -5.89 -6.60
N GLU A 169 22.62 -6.55 -6.46
CA GLU A 169 21.36 -5.86 -6.22
C GLU A 169 20.75 -6.21 -4.85
N PRO A 170 21.02 -5.39 -3.82
CA PRO A 170 20.54 -5.64 -2.47
C PRO A 170 19.06 -5.25 -2.25
N LEU A 171 18.44 -4.56 -3.21
CA LEU A 171 17.06 -4.10 -3.13
C LEU A 171 16.11 -4.94 -4.00
N ALA A 172 16.58 -6.14 -4.42
CA ALA A 172 15.76 -7.06 -5.19
C ALA A 172 14.61 -7.66 -4.37
N ARG A 173 13.59 -8.16 -5.06
CA ARG A 173 12.39 -8.77 -4.45
C ARG A 173 12.68 -10.00 -3.58
N CYS A 174 13.83 -10.63 -3.71
CA CYS A 174 14.26 -11.76 -2.88
C CYS A 174 15.01 -11.34 -1.60
N CYS A 175 15.13 -10.04 -1.31
CA CYS A 175 15.96 -9.51 -0.23
C CYS A 175 15.21 -8.87 0.94
N PRO A 176 13.87 -8.66 0.92
CA PRO A 176 13.19 -7.84 1.93
C PRO A 176 13.43 -8.31 3.37
N MET A 177 13.37 -9.62 3.61
CA MET A 177 13.51 -10.17 4.96
C MET A 177 14.95 -10.13 5.48
N HIS A 178 15.94 -9.99 4.60
CA HIS A 178 17.33 -9.72 4.99
C HIS A 178 17.56 -8.25 5.38
N ARG A 179 16.70 -7.35 4.88
CA ARG A 179 16.78 -5.91 5.10
C ARG A 179 15.85 -5.40 6.21
N ALA A 180 14.96 -6.29 6.72
CA ALA A 180 14.00 -6.02 7.78
C ALA A 180 14.64 -5.76 9.15
#